data_0f809046de1a13e7b7e79812a3ba7ce7
#
_entry.id   0f809046de1a13e7b7e79812a3ba7ce7
#
_cell.length_a   1.000
_cell.length_b   1.000
_cell.length_c   1.000
_cell.angle_alpha   90.00
_cell.angle_beta   90.00
_cell.angle_gamma   90.00
#
_symmetry.space_group_name_H-M   'P 1'
#
loop_
_entity.id
_entity.type
_entity.pdbx_description
1 polymer ?
#
loop_
_entity_poly.entity_id
_entity_poly.type
_entity_poly.pdbx_seq_one_letter_code
_entity_poly.pdbx_strand_id
1 'polypeptide(L)'
;MQQLTYKEEFIRFMVENGVLRFGEFTLKSGRKAPYFINTGNYKTGAQLARLGAYYAACVHDNGLQADTLVGPAYKGIPLAVTTAVALYEKYGTDVNYCFDRKEVKDHGEGGLFVGKALENGERVIIVEDVMTSGKALREILPKLKSAADVEIAGMVISVDRMEKGLESGLSAVQEAYKAVSYTHLRAHETLRHL
;
A
#
# COMPACT_ATOMS: atom_id res chain seq x y z
N MET A 1 -22.98 22.70 1.19
CA MET A 1 -21.80 22.06 1.80
C MET A 1 -20.97 21.48 0.68
N GLN A 2 -19.71 21.81 0.61
CA GLN A 2 -18.80 21.24 -0.40
C GLN A 2 -18.63 19.75 -0.09
N GLN A 3 -18.84 18.89 -1.09
CA GLN A 3 -18.65 17.45 -0.92
C GLN A 3 -17.16 17.18 -0.75
N LEU A 4 -16.78 16.45 0.30
CA LEU A 4 -15.39 16.08 0.54
C LEU A 4 -14.90 15.12 -0.55
N THR A 5 -13.64 15.25 -0.91
CA THR A 5 -12.98 14.23 -1.72
C THR A 5 -12.75 12.96 -0.90
N TYR A 6 -12.60 11.81 -1.55
CA TYR A 6 -12.30 10.56 -0.84
C TYR A 6 -11.00 10.66 0.01
N LYS A 7 -10.06 11.52 -0.39
CA LYS A 7 -8.82 11.78 0.37
C LYS A 7 -9.10 12.50 1.69
N GLU A 8 -9.97 13.53 1.67
CA GLU A 8 -10.36 14.26 2.87
C GLU A 8 -11.19 13.38 3.81
N GLU A 9 -12.08 12.55 3.26
CA GLU A 9 -12.81 11.54 4.03
C GLU A 9 -11.85 10.50 4.65
N PHE A 10 -10.83 10.08 3.93
CA PHE A 10 -9.82 9.16 4.44
C PHE A 10 -9.01 9.76 5.58
N ILE A 11 -8.61 11.03 5.49
CA ILE A 11 -7.91 11.72 6.59
C ILE A 11 -8.80 11.75 7.84
N ARG A 12 -10.07 12.13 7.70
CA ARG A 12 -11.02 12.09 8.83
C ARG A 12 -11.15 10.72 9.43
N PHE A 13 -11.29 9.71 8.60
CA PHE A 13 -11.34 8.31 9.02
C PHE A 13 -10.09 7.89 9.80
N MET A 14 -8.90 8.30 9.39
CA MET A 14 -7.67 8.04 10.15
C MET A 14 -7.68 8.71 11.53
N VAL A 15 -8.15 9.95 11.62
CA VAL A 15 -8.24 10.70 12.89
C VAL A 15 -9.29 10.07 13.81
N GLU A 16 -10.49 9.79 13.31
CA GLU A 16 -11.60 9.17 14.07
C GLU A 16 -11.21 7.83 14.69
N ASN A 17 -10.34 7.07 14.01
CA ASN A 17 -9.85 5.77 14.47
C ASN A 17 -8.53 5.85 15.26
N GLY A 18 -8.03 7.04 15.55
CA GLY A 18 -6.79 7.25 16.28
C GLY A 18 -5.54 6.72 15.55
N VAL A 19 -5.65 6.49 14.23
CA VAL A 19 -4.55 6.10 13.36
C VAL A 19 -3.64 7.29 13.08
N LEU A 20 -4.21 8.44 12.79
CA LEU A 20 -3.53 9.72 12.66
C LEU A 20 -3.81 10.56 13.90
N ARG A 21 -2.76 11.00 14.59
CA ARG A 21 -2.83 11.89 15.74
C ARG A 21 -1.89 13.06 15.56
N PHE A 22 -2.35 14.26 15.93
CA PHE A 22 -1.55 15.47 15.95
C PHE A 22 -0.99 15.74 17.34
N GLY A 23 0.18 16.34 17.44
CA GLY A 23 0.88 16.65 18.69
C GLY A 23 2.39 16.59 18.51
N GLU A 24 3.13 16.72 19.60
CA GLU A 24 4.58 16.53 19.58
C GLU A 24 4.94 15.07 19.84
N PHE A 25 5.56 14.43 18.86
CA PHE A 25 6.00 13.04 18.96
C PHE A 25 7.50 12.94 18.66
N THR A 26 8.19 12.12 19.42
CA THR A 26 9.57 11.75 19.12
C THR A 26 9.56 10.40 18.42
N LEU A 27 10.02 10.36 17.17
CA LEU A 27 10.12 9.15 16.36
C LEU A 27 11.27 8.26 16.85
N LYS A 28 11.30 7.00 16.42
CA LYS A 28 12.41 6.06 16.72
C LYS A 28 13.78 6.57 16.26
N SER A 29 13.80 7.42 15.24
CA SER A 29 15.00 8.11 14.76
C SER A 29 15.46 9.28 15.62
N GLY A 30 14.76 9.59 16.74
CA GLY A 30 14.98 10.78 17.56
C GLY A 30 14.40 12.08 17.00
N ARG A 31 13.87 12.07 15.77
CA ARG A 31 13.27 13.25 15.13
C ARG A 31 11.93 13.60 15.78
N LYS A 32 11.70 14.88 16.05
CA LYS A 32 10.38 15.39 16.44
C LYS A 32 9.46 15.48 15.22
N ALA A 33 8.22 15.05 15.38
CA ALA A 33 7.19 15.13 14.35
C ALA A 33 5.90 15.71 14.94
N PRO A 34 5.17 16.56 14.19
CA PRO A 34 3.91 17.16 14.66
C PRO A 34 2.72 16.20 14.53
N TYR A 35 2.94 15.00 14.05
CA TYR A 35 1.92 13.96 13.95
C TYR A 35 2.51 12.57 14.16
N PHE A 36 1.63 11.62 14.48
CA PHE A 36 1.98 10.20 14.62
C PHE A 36 0.96 9.33 13.89
N ILE A 37 1.45 8.30 13.19
CA ILE A 37 0.62 7.36 12.47
C ILE A 37 0.82 5.95 13.04
N ASN A 38 -0.31 5.30 13.38
CA ASN A 38 -0.34 3.92 13.83
C ASN A 38 -1.46 3.14 13.14
N THR A 39 -1.15 2.54 12.01
CA THR A 39 -2.10 1.71 11.23
C THR A 39 -2.53 0.45 11.96
N GLY A 40 -1.81 0.03 13.02
CA GLY A 40 -2.24 -1.05 13.91
C GLY A 40 -3.52 -0.75 14.71
N ASN A 41 -4.06 0.46 14.63
CA ASN A 41 -5.35 0.80 15.23
C ASN A 41 -6.56 0.39 14.35
N TYR A 42 -6.36 -0.03 13.12
CA TYR A 42 -7.40 -0.70 12.34
C TYR A 42 -7.55 -2.15 12.82
N LYS A 43 -8.60 -2.43 13.59
CA LYS A 43 -8.79 -3.69 14.32
C LYS A 43 -10.11 -4.40 14.04
N THR A 44 -11.04 -3.71 13.36
CA THR A 44 -12.39 -4.23 13.14
C THR A 44 -12.70 -4.43 11.67
N GLY A 45 -13.65 -5.34 11.37
CA GLY A 45 -14.12 -5.55 10.00
C GLY A 45 -14.69 -4.28 9.37
N ALA A 46 -15.43 -3.46 10.13
CA ALA A 46 -15.96 -2.20 9.63
C ALA A 46 -14.86 -1.21 9.25
N GLN A 47 -13.77 -1.15 10.04
CA GLN A 47 -12.61 -0.33 9.70
C GLN A 47 -11.91 -0.84 8.44
N LEU A 48 -11.71 -2.16 8.31
CA LEU A 48 -11.07 -2.76 7.14
C LEU A 48 -11.93 -2.59 5.88
N ALA A 49 -13.25 -2.74 5.96
CA ALA A 49 -14.15 -2.51 4.84
C ALA A 49 -14.06 -1.06 4.32
N ARG A 50 -14.08 -0.06 5.23
CA ARG A 50 -13.88 1.36 4.84
C ARG A 50 -12.49 1.61 4.28
N LEU A 51 -11.45 1.02 4.88
CA LEU A 51 -10.07 1.15 4.43
C LEU A 51 -9.92 0.60 3.01
N GLY A 52 -10.40 -0.61 2.74
CA GLY A 52 -10.41 -1.21 1.41
C GLY A 52 -11.15 -0.33 0.38
N ALA A 53 -12.26 0.29 0.79
CA ALA A 53 -13.00 1.20 -0.06
C ALA A 53 -12.19 2.45 -0.47
N TYR A 54 -11.37 3.03 0.43
CA TYR A 54 -10.51 4.15 0.10
C TYR A 54 -9.36 3.75 -0.84
N TYR A 55 -8.79 2.56 -0.64
CA TYR A 55 -7.77 2.02 -1.54
C TYR A 55 -8.35 1.74 -2.93
N ALA A 56 -9.54 1.13 -2.99
CA ALA A 56 -10.24 0.87 -4.24
C ALA A 56 -10.58 2.18 -4.98
N ALA A 57 -11.05 3.21 -4.26
CA ALA A 57 -11.25 4.54 -4.85
C ALA A 57 -9.96 5.12 -5.41
N CYS A 58 -8.83 4.94 -4.72
CA CYS A 58 -7.54 5.38 -5.22
C CYS A 58 -7.16 4.67 -6.53
N VAL A 59 -7.32 3.36 -6.60
CA VAL A 59 -7.06 2.57 -7.82
C VAL A 59 -7.93 3.05 -8.96
N HIS A 60 -9.25 3.13 -8.72
CA HIS A 60 -10.25 3.50 -9.72
C HIS A 60 -10.06 4.92 -10.23
N ASP A 61 -10.00 5.92 -9.33
CA ASP A 61 -9.96 7.35 -9.70
C ASP A 61 -8.65 7.75 -10.39
N ASN A 62 -7.59 6.96 -10.22
CA ASN A 62 -6.32 7.15 -10.94
C ASN A 62 -6.21 6.30 -12.20
N GLY A 63 -7.25 5.55 -12.57
CA GLY A 63 -7.26 4.70 -13.76
C GLY A 63 -6.20 3.59 -13.73
N LEU A 64 -5.78 3.17 -12.54
CA LEU A 64 -4.82 2.08 -12.39
C LEU A 64 -5.50 0.75 -12.72
N GLN A 65 -4.86 -0.02 -13.60
CA GLN A 65 -5.35 -1.33 -13.98
C GLN A 65 -4.34 -2.39 -13.61
N ALA A 66 -4.81 -3.46 -12.99
CA ALA A 66 -4.00 -4.59 -12.62
C ALA A 66 -4.79 -5.89 -12.75
N ASP A 67 -4.07 -6.96 -12.96
CA ASP A 67 -4.59 -8.31 -12.97
C ASP A 67 -4.53 -8.90 -11.54
N THR A 68 -3.54 -8.46 -10.74
CA THR A 68 -3.33 -8.93 -9.36
C THR A 68 -2.89 -7.80 -8.42
N LEU A 69 -3.47 -7.76 -7.22
CA LEU A 69 -3.01 -6.94 -6.11
C LEU A 69 -2.00 -7.73 -5.27
N VAL A 70 -0.85 -7.11 -4.97
CA VAL A 70 0.19 -7.72 -4.15
C VAL A 70 0.27 -7.02 -2.80
N GLY A 71 0.00 -7.74 -1.72
CA GLY A 71 0.08 -7.22 -0.36
C GLY A 71 1.33 -7.73 0.38
N PRO A 72 2.40 -6.92 0.53
CA PRO A 72 3.57 -7.35 1.29
C PRO A 72 3.22 -7.75 2.74
N ALA A 73 3.72 -8.92 3.16
CA ALA A 73 3.43 -9.43 4.50
C ALA A 73 4.09 -8.55 5.58
N TYR A 74 3.38 -8.21 6.65
CA TYR A 74 2.07 -8.75 7.05
C TYR A 74 0.92 -7.75 6.85
N LYS A 75 1.18 -6.45 6.89
CA LYS A 75 0.12 -5.42 6.86
C LYS A 75 -0.51 -5.23 5.49
N GLY A 76 0.24 -5.46 4.42
CA GLY A 76 -0.29 -5.45 3.07
C GLY A 76 -1.34 -6.55 2.81
N ILE A 77 -1.29 -7.67 3.54
CA ILE A 77 -2.22 -8.79 3.34
C ILE A 77 -3.68 -8.35 3.48
N PRO A 78 -4.14 -7.85 4.65
CA PRO A 78 -5.52 -7.40 4.79
C PRO A 78 -5.87 -6.25 3.84
N LEU A 79 -4.91 -5.39 3.50
CA LEU A 79 -5.12 -4.29 2.56
C LEU A 79 -5.41 -4.80 1.15
N ALA A 80 -4.60 -5.71 0.63
CA ALA A 80 -4.82 -6.28 -0.71
C ALA A 80 -6.17 -6.99 -0.79
N VAL A 81 -6.50 -7.83 0.20
CA VAL A 81 -7.78 -8.55 0.26
C VAL A 81 -8.97 -7.59 0.30
N THR A 82 -8.98 -6.64 1.22
CA THR A 82 -10.11 -5.71 1.36
C THR A 82 -10.22 -4.74 0.18
N THR A 83 -9.10 -4.39 -0.46
CA THR A 83 -9.11 -3.60 -1.70
C THR A 83 -9.71 -4.38 -2.86
N ALA A 84 -9.34 -5.65 -3.03
CA ALA A 84 -9.92 -6.52 -4.08
C ALA A 84 -11.43 -6.66 -3.91
N VAL A 85 -11.90 -6.94 -2.69
CA VAL A 85 -13.33 -7.01 -2.37
C VAL A 85 -14.02 -5.68 -2.71
N ALA A 86 -13.46 -4.55 -2.29
CA ALA A 86 -14.06 -3.23 -2.53
C ALA A 86 -14.05 -2.83 -4.01
N LEU A 87 -13.04 -3.23 -4.79
CA LEU A 87 -13.00 -3.03 -6.25
C LEU A 87 -14.16 -3.76 -6.91
N TYR A 88 -14.39 -5.01 -6.52
CA TYR A 88 -15.52 -5.78 -7.05
C TYR A 88 -16.86 -5.19 -6.64
N GLU A 89 -17.09 -4.95 -5.35
CA GLU A 89 -18.37 -4.47 -4.83
C GLU A 89 -18.77 -3.08 -5.34
N LYS A 90 -17.80 -2.18 -5.47
CA LYS A 90 -18.08 -0.78 -5.81
C LYS A 90 -17.96 -0.46 -7.29
N TYR A 91 -17.07 -1.13 -7.99
CA TYR A 91 -16.69 -0.79 -9.36
C TYR A 91 -16.89 -1.95 -10.34
N GLY A 92 -17.29 -3.15 -9.86
CA GLY A 92 -17.44 -4.34 -10.69
C GLY A 92 -16.11 -4.87 -11.26
N THR A 93 -14.98 -4.42 -10.70
CA THR A 93 -13.66 -4.83 -11.14
C THR A 93 -13.21 -6.05 -10.37
N ASP A 94 -13.19 -7.21 -11.03
CA ASP A 94 -12.67 -8.45 -10.46
C ASP A 94 -11.16 -8.51 -10.66
N VAL A 95 -10.42 -8.53 -9.57
CA VAL A 95 -8.96 -8.54 -9.53
C VAL A 95 -8.46 -9.61 -8.57
N ASN A 96 -7.42 -10.33 -8.98
CA ASN A 96 -6.80 -11.33 -8.10
C ASN A 96 -6.02 -10.66 -6.97
N TYR A 97 -5.64 -11.44 -5.96
CA TYR A 97 -4.70 -11.01 -4.93
C TYR A 97 -3.68 -12.09 -4.61
N CYS A 98 -2.50 -11.66 -4.19
CA CYS A 98 -1.51 -12.50 -3.55
C CYS A 98 -0.71 -11.71 -2.51
N PHE A 99 0.05 -12.44 -1.69
CA PHE A 99 0.97 -11.87 -0.72
C PHE A 99 2.20 -12.75 -0.54
N ASP A 100 3.33 -12.17 -0.15
CA ASP A 100 4.55 -12.92 0.05
C ASP A 100 4.58 -13.67 1.39
N ARG A 101 5.30 -14.78 1.41
CA ARG A 101 5.67 -15.48 2.65
C ARG A 101 6.93 -14.84 3.24
N LYS A 102 7.00 -14.71 4.57
CA LYS A 102 8.23 -14.33 5.26
C LYS A 102 9.22 -15.48 5.36
N GLU A 103 8.71 -16.72 5.35
CA GLU A 103 9.50 -17.95 5.39
C GLU A 103 9.13 -18.84 4.21
N VAL A 104 10.13 -19.39 3.55
CA VAL A 104 9.94 -20.35 2.46
C VAL A 104 9.47 -21.67 3.08
N LYS A 105 8.37 -22.25 2.58
CA LYS A 105 7.94 -23.59 2.94
C LYS A 105 8.45 -24.62 1.92
N ASP A 106 9.10 -25.65 2.41
CA ASP A 106 9.60 -26.75 1.59
C ASP A 106 8.55 -27.81 1.26
N HIS A 107 7.35 -27.73 1.86
CA HIS A 107 6.30 -28.74 1.73
C HIS A 107 4.91 -28.10 1.51
N GLY A 108 4.06 -28.79 0.74
CA GLY A 108 2.70 -28.38 0.39
C GLY A 108 2.66 -27.45 -0.83
N GLU A 109 1.73 -26.48 -0.83
CA GLU A 109 1.74 -25.39 -1.83
C GLU A 109 2.99 -24.54 -1.59
N GLY A 110 4.11 -24.98 -2.17
CA GLY A 110 5.40 -24.31 -2.14
C GLY A 110 5.32 -22.96 -2.87
N GLY A 111 6.34 -22.12 -2.67
CA GLY A 111 6.49 -20.85 -3.40
C GLY A 111 6.59 -19.66 -2.48
N LEU A 112 7.00 -18.54 -3.07
CA LEU A 112 7.22 -17.26 -2.39
C LEU A 112 5.91 -16.53 -2.09
N PHE A 113 4.83 -16.83 -2.82
CA PHE A 113 3.54 -16.16 -2.73
C PHE A 113 2.41 -17.12 -2.35
N VAL A 114 1.37 -16.57 -1.74
CA VAL A 114 0.10 -17.22 -1.40
C VAL A 114 -1.02 -16.45 -2.08
N GLY A 115 -2.05 -17.13 -2.55
CA GLY A 115 -3.13 -16.59 -3.38
C GLY A 115 -2.90 -16.92 -4.85
N LYS A 116 -3.21 -16.00 -5.76
CA LYS A 116 -2.98 -16.19 -7.20
C LYS A 116 -1.49 -16.37 -7.48
N ALA A 117 -1.12 -17.43 -8.18
CA ALA A 117 0.24 -17.60 -8.71
C ALA A 117 0.49 -16.55 -9.81
N LEU A 118 1.61 -15.84 -9.71
CA LEU A 118 1.96 -14.80 -10.68
C LEU A 118 2.40 -15.43 -12.00
N GLU A 119 2.05 -14.78 -13.10
CA GLU A 119 2.36 -15.21 -14.47
C GLU A 119 3.11 -14.10 -15.22
N ASN A 120 3.90 -14.50 -16.24
CA ASN A 120 4.63 -13.54 -17.06
C ASN A 120 3.69 -12.62 -17.83
N GLY A 121 4.02 -11.32 -17.86
CA GLY A 121 3.22 -10.29 -18.51
C GLY A 121 2.03 -9.80 -17.66
N GLU A 122 1.84 -10.34 -16.46
CA GLU A 122 0.76 -9.93 -15.55
C GLU A 122 1.05 -8.54 -14.96
N ARG A 123 0.03 -7.68 -14.92
CA ARG A 123 0.14 -6.35 -14.29
C ARG A 123 -0.22 -6.44 -12.82
N VAL A 124 0.66 -5.95 -11.97
CA VAL A 124 0.46 -5.98 -10.52
C VAL A 124 0.43 -4.58 -9.92
N ILE A 125 -0.44 -4.37 -8.92
CA ILE A 125 -0.41 -3.21 -8.03
C ILE A 125 0.03 -3.67 -6.65
N ILE A 126 1.07 -3.02 -6.10
CA ILE A 126 1.52 -3.26 -4.74
C ILE A 126 0.67 -2.42 -3.79
N VAL A 127 0.11 -3.04 -2.75
CA VAL A 127 -0.77 -2.39 -1.76
C VAL A 127 -0.10 -2.45 -0.39
N GLU A 128 0.27 -1.30 0.17
CA GLU A 128 1.00 -1.21 1.44
C GLU A 128 0.39 -0.14 2.35
N ASP A 129 0.72 -0.16 3.65
CA ASP A 129 0.16 0.78 4.62
C ASP A 129 0.85 2.15 4.60
N VAL A 130 2.13 2.22 4.96
CA VAL A 130 2.88 3.47 5.12
C VAL A 130 4.27 3.34 4.52
N MET A 131 4.63 4.28 3.66
CA MET A 131 5.99 4.38 3.16
C MET A 131 6.85 5.17 4.16
N THR A 132 7.84 4.49 4.75
CA THR A 132 8.87 5.11 5.60
C THR A 132 10.20 5.14 4.85
N SER A 133 11.01 4.10 4.98
CA SER A 133 12.31 3.97 4.31
C SER A 133 12.24 3.19 2.99
N GLY A 134 11.06 2.72 2.56
CA GLY A 134 10.89 1.87 1.38
C GLY A 134 11.38 0.44 1.54
N LYS A 135 11.62 -0.03 2.78
CA LYS A 135 12.13 -1.38 3.03
C LYS A 135 11.22 -2.47 2.47
N ALA A 136 9.91 -2.38 2.71
CA ALA A 136 8.94 -3.37 2.23
C ALA A 136 8.99 -3.50 0.70
N LEU A 137 9.08 -2.38 -0.01
CA LEU A 137 9.21 -2.38 -1.47
C LEU A 137 10.51 -3.07 -1.92
N ARG A 138 11.65 -2.74 -1.31
CA ARG A 138 12.93 -3.38 -1.65
C ARG A 138 12.94 -4.88 -1.36
N GLU A 139 12.18 -5.34 -0.38
CA GLU A 139 12.04 -6.78 -0.07
C GLU A 139 11.11 -7.50 -1.05
N ILE A 140 10.01 -6.86 -1.50
CA ILE A 140 9.05 -7.51 -2.37
C ILE A 140 9.48 -7.54 -3.84
N LEU A 141 10.16 -6.50 -4.34
CA LEU A 141 10.56 -6.41 -5.76
C LEU A 141 11.42 -7.60 -6.24
N PRO A 142 12.47 -8.03 -5.52
CA PRO A 142 13.23 -9.22 -5.92
C PRO A 142 12.39 -10.49 -5.93
N LYS A 143 11.45 -10.62 -4.99
CA LYS A 143 10.55 -11.78 -4.92
C LYS A 143 9.60 -11.82 -6.12
N LEU A 144 9.02 -10.67 -6.49
CA LEU A 144 8.19 -10.56 -7.69
C LEU A 144 8.96 -10.97 -8.94
N LYS A 145 10.15 -10.41 -9.15
CA LYS A 145 11.02 -10.73 -10.28
C LYS A 145 11.46 -12.20 -10.33
N SER A 146 11.59 -12.87 -9.17
CA SER A 146 11.93 -14.28 -9.12
C SER A 146 10.73 -15.20 -9.36
N ALA A 147 9.52 -14.72 -9.12
CA ALA A 147 8.30 -15.50 -9.33
C ALA A 147 7.83 -15.49 -10.79
N ALA A 148 7.83 -14.31 -11.42
CA ALA A 148 7.44 -14.14 -12.83
C ALA A 148 7.94 -12.77 -13.36
N ASP A 149 7.97 -12.63 -14.68
CA ASP A 149 8.22 -11.35 -15.35
C ASP A 149 6.92 -10.53 -15.36
N VAL A 150 6.64 -9.86 -14.24
CA VAL A 150 5.44 -9.04 -14.05
C VAL A 150 5.71 -7.57 -14.32
N GLU A 151 4.70 -6.87 -14.83
CA GLU A 151 4.68 -5.43 -14.96
C GLU A 151 4.11 -4.82 -13.66
N ILE A 152 4.87 -3.93 -12.99
CA ILE A 152 4.34 -3.22 -11.82
C ILE A 152 3.57 -1.99 -12.29
N ALA A 153 2.24 -2.11 -12.36
CA ALA A 153 1.34 -1.05 -12.81
C ALA A 153 1.21 0.10 -11.79
N GLY A 154 1.56 -0.13 -10.53
CA GLY A 154 1.56 0.92 -9.53
C GLY A 154 1.79 0.43 -8.12
N MET A 155 1.87 1.40 -7.20
CA MET A 155 1.86 1.15 -5.77
C MET A 155 0.86 2.09 -5.10
N VAL A 156 0.01 1.55 -4.22
CA VAL A 156 -0.96 2.32 -3.43
C VAL A 156 -0.60 2.23 -1.96
N ILE A 157 -0.48 3.38 -1.31
CA ILE A 157 -0.15 3.50 0.11
C ILE A 157 -1.10 4.48 0.82
N SER A 158 -1.36 4.27 2.10
CA SER A 158 -2.13 5.21 2.92
C SER A 158 -1.42 6.54 3.07
N VAL A 159 -0.13 6.50 3.42
CA VAL A 159 0.63 7.70 3.77
C VAL A 159 2.08 7.59 3.29
N ASP A 160 2.53 8.62 2.58
CA ASP A 160 3.94 8.91 2.41
C ASP A 160 4.41 9.77 3.59
N ARG A 161 5.31 9.25 4.39
CA ARG A 161 5.88 10.00 5.53
C ARG A 161 6.93 11.02 5.11
N MET A 162 7.24 11.13 3.82
CA MET A 162 8.25 12.03 3.28
C MET A 162 9.63 11.85 3.95
N GLU A 163 9.90 10.64 4.46
CA GLU A 163 11.20 10.33 5.06
C GLU A 163 12.23 10.06 3.96
N LYS A 164 13.49 10.35 4.27
CA LYS A 164 14.60 10.04 3.36
C LYS A 164 14.69 8.55 3.14
N GLY A 165 14.88 8.15 1.90
CA GLY A 165 15.26 6.79 1.55
C GLY A 165 16.64 6.43 2.09
N LEU A 166 17.04 5.19 1.94
CA LEU A 166 18.31 4.71 2.52
C LEU A 166 19.53 5.01 1.67
N GLU A 167 19.37 5.23 0.36
CA GLU A 167 20.50 5.13 -0.58
C GLU A 167 20.88 6.44 -1.30
N SER A 168 19.96 7.39 -1.49
CA SER A 168 20.20 8.49 -2.44
C SER A 168 19.94 9.90 -1.92
N GLY A 169 19.56 10.07 -0.66
CA GLY A 169 19.12 11.37 -0.13
C GLY A 169 17.76 11.85 -0.66
N LEU A 170 17.15 11.09 -1.56
CA LEU A 170 15.78 11.27 -2.04
C LEU A 170 14.78 10.76 -0.98
N SER A 171 13.50 11.10 -1.11
CA SER A 171 12.47 10.46 -0.28
C SER A 171 12.32 8.98 -0.67
N ALA A 172 11.84 8.15 0.27
CA ALA A 172 11.60 6.73 0.01
C ALA A 172 10.64 6.51 -1.19
N VAL A 173 9.67 7.40 -1.37
CA VAL A 173 8.76 7.36 -2.53
C VAL A 173 9.50 7.70 -3.83
N GLN A 174 10.41 8.67 -3.82
CA GLN A 174 11.23 9.00 -5.00
C GLN A 174 12.19 7.86 -5.36
N GLU A 175 12.77 7.17 -4.37
CA GLU A 175 13.58 5.97 -4.60
C GLU A 175 12.73 4.83 -5.16
N ALA A 176 11.54 4.62 -4.60
CA ALA A 176 10.58 3.65 -5.10
C ALA A 176 10.19 3.93 -6.56
N TYR A 177 9.93 5.19 -6.89
CA TYR A 177 9.62 5.61 -8.27
C TYR A 177 10.75 5.27 -9.26
N LYS A 178 12.01 5.44 -8.86
CA LYS A 178 13.16 5.07 -9.69
C LYS A 178 13.33 3.56 -9.81
N ALA A 179 13.07 2.81 -8.74
CA ALA A 179 13.24 1.36 -8.72
C ALA A 179 12.20 0.60 -9.56
N VAL A 180 11.04 1.21 -9.78
CA VAL A 180 9.89 0.60 -10.47
C VAL A 180 9.76 1.07 -11.91
N SER A 181 10.81 1.62 -12.53
CA SER A 181 10.88 2.15 -13.92
C SER A 181 9.51 2.27 -14.62
N TYR A 182 8.99 3.48 -14.78
CA TYR A 182 7.76 3.83 -15.53
C TYR A 182 6.40 3.56 -14.87
N THR A 183 6.31 3.22 -13.61
CA THR A 183 5.02 2.99 -12.97
C THR A 183 4.58 4.19 -12.16
N HIS A 184 3.31 4.58 -12.31
CA HIS A 184 2.69 5.68 -11.56
C HIS A 184 2.66 5.36 -10.07
N LEU A 185 3.73 5.74 -9.34
CA LEU A 185 3.72 5.80 -7.90
C LEU A 185 2.92 7.04 -7.51
N ARG A 186 1.61 6.89 -7.35
CA ARG A 186 0.79 7.94 -6.78
C ARG A 186 0.66 7.67 -5.28
N ALA A 187 1.72 8.04 -4.56
CA ALA A 187 1.58 8.25 -3.13
C ALA A 187 0.46 9.26 -2.91
N HIS A 188 -0.46 8.95 -2.02
CA HIS A 188 -1.39 9.95 -1.54
C HIS A 188 -0.59 11.07 -0.86
N GLU A 189 -0.47 12.21 -1.49
CA GLU A 189 -0.02 13.46 -0.86
C GLU A 189 -1.09 13.93 0.12
N THR A 190 -1.35 13.15 1.14
CA THR A 190 -2.44 13.42 2.10
C THR A 190 -2.08 14.51 3.09
N LEU A 191 -0.80 14.89 3.19
CA LEU A 191 -0.33 15.84 4.21
C LEU A 191 0.45 17.02 3.63
N ARG A 192 0.37 17.29 2.33
CA ARG A 192 1.10 18.42 1.72
C ARG A 192 0.42 19.78 1.90
N HIS A 193 -0.80 19.81 2.40
CA HIS A 193 -1.63 21.02 2.54
C HIS A 193 -2.28 21.18 3.92
N LEU A 194 -1.68 20.61 4.98
CA LEU A 194 -2.08 20.89 6.36
C LEU A 194 -1.02 21.75 7.06
#